data_c11ebd536cc92649f4eb45560853b6de
#
_entry.id   c11ebd536cc92649f4eb45560853b6de
#
_cell.length_a   1.000
_cell.length_b   1.000
_cell.length_c   1.000
_cell.angle_alpha   90.00
_cell.angle_beta   90.00
_cell.angle_gamma   90.00
#
_symmetry.space_group_name_H-M   'P 1'
#
loop_
_entity.id
_entity.type
_entity.pdbx_description
1 polymer ?
#
loop_
_entity_poly.entity_id
_entity_poly.type
_entity_poly.pdbx_seq_one_letter_code
_entity_poly.pdbx_strand_id
1 'polypeptide(L)'
;MPRPPRADEAGAIYHVLNRRNARQRIFRKESDYEAYERIVLEGLDRYPVDLFSYQWMPNHWHMVVRPRENGAMGKLLYWVSMTHSARYHAHYHTTGEGHLYQGRFKSFPVQDDDHFRIVCTYVERNALAAGLVSRAEDWRWGSLWNWCEGDSTIPLAPWPAPRLPEWIERVNHPLDGKAKKHLQRCIERSSPFGDQAWVESTARRLSLESTLRSRGRPRKFPQTSK
;
A
#
# COMPACT_ATOMS: atom_id res chain seq x y z
N MET A 1 2.27 16.80 -19.36
CA MET A 1 2.66 17.38 -18.06
C MET A 1 3.39 16.33 -17.24
N PRO A 2 4.52 16.64 -16.62
CA PRO A 2 5.18 15.71 -15.69
C PRO A 2 4.21 15.40 -14.55
N ARG A 3 4.21 14.13 -14.09
CA ARG A 3 3.41 13.75 -12.93
C ARG A 3 3.99 14.43 -11.69
N PRO A 4 3.14 14.99 -10.80
CA PRO A 4 3.63 15.60 -9.56
C PRO A 4 4.44 14.60 -8.74
N PRO A 5 5.43 15.06 -7.96
CA PRO A 5 6.11 14.21 -6.99
C PRO A 5 5.09 13.59 -6.04
N ARG A 6 5.39 12.39 -5.53
CA ARG A 6 4.57 11.77 -4.48
C ARG A 6 4.87 12.42 -3.15
N ALA A 7 3.84 12.52 -2.34
CA ALA A 7 4.04 12.82 -0.93
C ALA A 7 4.88 11.71 -0.29
N ASP A 8 5.96 12.10 0.37
CA ASP A 8 6.91 11.20 1.05
C ASP A 8 7.59 12.00 2.17
N GLU A 9 6.80 12.36 3.17
CA GLU A 9 7.20 13.18 4.31
C GLU A 9 7.52 12.27 5.51
N ALA A 10 8.61 12.56 6.18
CA ALA A 10 9.03 11.86 7.38
C ALA A 10 7.95 11.91 8.48
N GLY A 11 7.72 10.78 9.16
CA GLY A 11 6.74 10.66 10.23
C GLY A 11 5.30 10.47 9.77
N ALA A 12 4.95 10.76 8.52
CA ALA A 12 3.62 10.50 7.99
C ALA A 12 3.44 9.02 7.62
N ILE A 13 2.25 8.49 7.86
CA ILE A 13 1.92 7.10 7.53
C ILE A 13 1.35 7.04 6.12
N TYR A 14 1.75 6.04 5.36
CA TYR A 14 1.28 5.81 3.99
C TYR A 14 0.82 4.38 3.79
N HIS A 15 -0.32 4.22 3.12
CA HIS A 15 -0.62 2.97 2.45
C HIS A 15 -0.01 3.01 1.05
N VAL A 16 0.72 1.96 0.70
CA VAL A 16 1.37 1.83 -0.60
C VAL A 16 1.03 0.49 -1.24
N LEU A 17 0.94 0.48 -2.57
CA LEU A 17 0.64 -0.74 -3.33
C LEU A 17 1.22 -0.68 -4.73
N ASN A 18 1.53 -1.84 -5.28
CA ASN A 18 1.78 -1.99 -6.70
C ASN A 18 1.18 -3.30 -7.22
N ARG A 19 0.88 -3.33 -8.52
CA ARG A 19 0.23 -4.46 -9.18
C ARG A 19 0.95 -4.81 -10.47
N ARG A 20 0.99 -6.11 -10.78
CA ARG A 20 1.53 -6.57 -12.05
C ARG A 20 0.71 -6.06 -13.24
N ASN A 21 1.42 -5.84 -14.34
CA ASN A 21 0.79 -5.54 -15.62
C ASN A 21 -0.19 -6.66 -16.02
N ALA A 22 -1.29 -6.28 -16.70
CA ALA A 22 -2.37 -7.19 -17.08
C ALA A 22 -2.97 -8.05 -15.94
N ARG A 23 -2.77 -7.67 -14.67
CA ARG A 23 -3.21 -8.41 -13.47
C ARG A 23 -2.69 -9.86 -13.38
N GLN A 24 -1.63 -10.19 -14.11
CA GLN A 24 -1.01 -11.52 -14.07
C GLN A 24 -0.37 -11.78 -12.70
N ARG A 25 -0.08 -13.05 -12.39
CA ARG A 25 0.56 -13.43 -11.14
C ARG A 25 2.02 -12.94 -11.10
N ILE A 26 2.38 -12.21 -10.03
CA ILE A 26 3.76 -11.86 -9.69
C ILE A 26 4.43 -13.08 -9.03
N PHE A 27 3.70 -13.70 -8.08
CA PHE A 27 4.15 -14.85 -7.33
C PHE A 27 3.43 -16.09 -7.85
N ARG A 28 4.18 -17.04 -8.40
CA ARG A 28 3.66 -18.27 -9.04
C ARG A 28 3.80 -19.48 -8.12
N LYS A 29 4.80 -19.46 -7.23
CA LYS A 29 5.17 -20.50 -6.27
C LYS A 29 5.69 -19.88 -4.97
N GLU A 30 5.80 -20.65 -3.92
CA GLU A 30 6.22 -20.16 -2.58
C GLU A 30 7.60 -19.49 -2.62
N SER A 31 8.56 -20.07 -3.32
CA SER A 31 9.90 -19.49 -3.44
C SER A 31 9.95 -18.10 -4.09
N ASP A 32 8.90 -17.70 -4.83
CA ASP A 32 8.79 -16.33 -5.35
C ASP A 32 8.46 -15.33 -4.24
N TYR A 33 7.58 -15.72 -3.30
CA TYR A 33 7.27 -14.92 -2.12
C TYR A 33 8.49 -14.77 -1.22
N GLU A 34 9.18 -15.89 -0.95
CA GLU A 34 10.42 -15.87 -0.16
C GLU A 34 11.50 -14.98 -0.79
N ALA A 35 11.66 -15.06 -2.11
CA ALA A 35 12.60 -14.21 -2.83
C ALA A 35 12.21 -12.71 -2.73
N TYR A 36 10.91 -12.41 -2.74
CA TYR A 36 10.42 -11.05 -2.58
C TYR A 36 10.60 -10.56 -1.13
N GLU A 37 10.34 -11.38 -0.13
CA GLU A 37 10.59 -11.04 1.28
C GLU A 37 12.07 -10.71 1.53
N ARG A 38 12.99 -11.50 0.98
CA ARG A 38 14.42 -11.17 1.04
C ARG A 38 14.74 -9.80 0.43
N ILE A 39 14.12 -9.44 -0.69
CA ILE A 39 14.30 -8.12 -1.30
C ILE A 39 13.72 -7.03 -0.39
N VAL A 40 12.55 -7.23 0.19
CA VAL A 40 11.94 -6.25 1.11
C VAL A 40 12.84 -6.07 2.33
N LEU A 41 13.34 -7.16 2.92
CA LEU A 41 14.26 -7.11 4.07
C LEU A 41 15.54 -6.33 3.74
N GLU A 42 16.22 -6.66 2.63
CA GLU A 42 17.39 -5.92 2.16
C GLU A 42 17.08 -4.42 1.96
N GLY A 43 15.87 -4.10 1.53
CA GLY A 43 15.42 -2.71 1.35
C GLY A 43 15.19 -1.99 2.67
N LEU A 44 14.57 -2.64 3.65
CA LEU A 44 14.34 -2.07 4.99
C LEU A 44 15.65 -1.82 5.74
N ASP A 45 16.68 -2.65 5.53
CA ASP A 45 18.01 -2.42 6.08
C ASP A 45 18.70 -1.19 5.47
N ARG A 46 18.41 -0.86 4.21
CA ARG A 46 19.04 0.24 3.47
C ARG A 46 18.37 1.59 3.68
N TYR A 47 17.05 1.57 3.89
CA TYR A 47 16.24 2.80 3.90
C TYR A 47 15.47 2.90 5.22
N PRO A 48 15.50 4.05 5.91
CA PRO A 48 14.89 4.22 7.22
C PRO A 48 13.37 4.35 7.11
N VAL A 49 12.69 3.21 6.99
CA VAL A 49 11.23 3.11 6.86
C VAL A 49 10.70 2.08 7.85
N ASP A 50 9.74 2.48 8.66
CA ASP A 50 8.98 1.56 9.52
C ASP A 50 7.93 0.85 8.68
N LEU A 51 7.81 -0.46 8.80
CA LEU A 51 6.77 -1.29 8.19
C LEU A 51 5.78 -1.74 9.27
N PHE A 52 4.52 -1.37 9.14
CA PHE A 52 3.47 -1.68 10.12
C PHE A 52 2.61 -2.88 9.74
N SER A 53 2.29 -2.99 8.45
CA SER A 53 1.46 -4.06 7.91
C SER A 53 1.81 -4.30 6.44
N TYR A 54 1.67 -5.55 6.00
CA TYR A 54 1.88 -5.92 4.61
C TYR A 54 1.01 -7.10 4.20
N GLN A 55 0.83 -7.26 2.87
CA GLN A 55 0.17 -8.40 2.27
C GLN A 55 0.71 -8.64 0.87
N TRP A 56 1.34 -9.78 0.65
CA TRP A 56 1.82 -10.20 -0.65
C TRP A 56 0.74 -11.07 -1.30
N MET A 57 0.05 -10.50 -2.29
CA MET A 57 -1.02 -11.17 -3.04
C MET A 57 -0.47 -11.74 -4.34
N PRO A 58 -1.07 -12.78 -4.94
CA PRO A 58 -0.52 -13.42 -6.14
C PRO A 58 -0.17 -12.47 -7.29
N ASN A 59 -0.84 -11.31 -7.41
CA ASN A 59 -0.65 -10.37 -8.52
C ASN A 59 -0.42 -8.91 -8.11
N HIS A 60 -0.33 -8.62 -6.82
CA HIS A 60 -0.07 -7.29 -6.27
C HIS A 60 0.41 -7.40 -4.82
N TRP A 61 0.85 -6.29 -4.27
CA TRP A 61 1.23 -6.21 -2.87
C TRP A 61 0.77 -4.91 -2.24
N HIS A 62 0.56 -4.95 -0.94
CA HIS A 62 0.23 -3.81 -0.08
C HIS A 62 1.24 -3.70 1.04
N MET A 63 1.57 -2.46 1.44
CA MET A 63 2.28 -2.16 2.68
C MET A 63 1.66 -0.94 3.35
N VAL A 64 1.75 -0.89 4.67
CA VAL A 64 1.51 0.32 5.47
C VAL A 64 2.82 0.70 6.11
N VAL A 65 3.34 1.88 5.78
CA VAL A 65 4.70 2.30 6.10
C VAL A 65 4.77 3.71 6.65
N ARG A 66 5.85 4.01 7.40
CA ARG A 66 6.20 5.36 7.84
C ARG A 66 7.67 5.62 7.52
N PRO A 67 8.00 6.52 6.59
CA PRO A 67 9.37 6.97 6.39
C PRO A 67 9.86 7.74 7.61
N ARG A 68 11.09 7.45 8.06
CA ARG A 68 11.75 8.20 9.15
C ARG A 68 12.49 9.43 8.63
N GLU A 69 12.70 9.49 7.30
CA GLU A 69 13.31 10.61 6.59
C GLU A 69 12.49 10.96 5.35
N ASN A 70 12.50 12.23 4.94
CA ASN A 70 11.84 12.68 3.72
C ASN A 70 12.39 11.94 2.49
N GLY A 71 11.51 11.35 1.69
CA GLY A 71 11.87 10.63 0.48
C GLY A 71 12.34 9.19 0.69
N ALA A 72 12.42 8.69 1.93
CA ALA A 72 12.89 7.34 2.23
C ALA A 72 11.96 6.25 1.70
N MET A 73 10.63 6.45 1.79
CA MET A 73 9.64 5.53 1.22
C MET A 73 9.81 5.39 -0.29
N GLY A 74 9.97 6.51 -1.00
CA GLY A 74 10.17 6.51 -2.44
C GLY A 74 11.43 5.77 -2.86
N LYS A 75 12.54 5.96 -2.15
CA LYS A 75 13.80 5.25 -2.38
C LYS A 75 13.65 3.75 -2.14
N LEU A 76 13.06 3.34 -1.00
CA LEU A 76 12.77 1.95 -0.68
C LEU A 76 11.95 1.27 -1.79
N LEU A 77 10.80 1.86 -2.12
CA LEU A 77 9.86 1.23 -3.05
C LEU A 77 10.37 1.24 -4.50
N TYR A 78 11.17 2.24 -4.88
CA TYR A 78 11.87 2.21 -6.16
C TYR A 78 12.88 1.06 -6.19
N TRP A 79 13.72 0.95 -5.17
CA TRP A 79 14.73 -0.11 -5.09
C TRP A 79 14.10 -1.50 -5.07
N VAL A 80 13.08 -1.75 -4.22
CA VAL A 80 12.34 -3.01 -4.16
C VAL A 80 11.72 -3.36 -5.52
N SER A 81 11.04 -2.41 -6.16
CA SER A 81 10.37 -2.66 -7.44
C SER A 81 11.35 -2.96 -8.58
N MET A 82 12.48 -2.24 -8.62
CA MET A 82 13.51 -2.44 -9.66
C MET A 82 14.24 -3.76 -9.44
N THR A 83 14.68 -4.05 -8.21
CA THR A 83 15.38 -5.30 -7.86
C THR A 83 14.49 -6.51 -8.13
N HIS A 84 13.22 -6.45 -7.70
CA HIS A 84 12.27 -7.53 -7.96
C HIS A 84 12.03 -7.72 -9.46
N SER A 85 11.84 -6.65 -10.23
CA SER A 85 11.64 -6.76 -11.68
C SER A 85 12.84 -7.40 -12.36
N ALA A 86 14.06 -6.97 -12.03
CA ALA A 86 15.28 -7.53 -12.61
C ALA A 86 15.45 -9.02 -12.27
N ARG A 87 15.32 -9.39 -10.98
CA ARG A 87 15.43 -10.80 -10.52
C ARG A 87 14.30 -11.66 -11.10
N TYR A 88 13.07 -11.14 -11.19
CA TYR A 88 11.93 -11.84 -11.80
C TYR A 88 12.16 -12.15 -13.27
N HIS A 89 12.56 -11.15 -14.09
CA HIS A 89 12.80 -11.35 -15.51
C HIS A 89 13.98 -12.31 -15.77
N ALA A 90 15.04 -12.22 -14.98
CA ALA A 90 16.15 -13.15 -15.07
C ALA A 90 15.70 -14.59 -14.74
N HIS A 91 14.94 -14.78 -13.65
CA HIS A 91 14.48 -16.10 -13.20
C HIS A 91 13.50 -16.75 -14.18
N TYR A 92 12.58 -15.97 -14.74
CA TYR A 92 11.55 -16.48 -15.67
C TYR A 92 11.90 -16.36 -17.13
N HIS A 93 13.13 -15.92 -17.46
CA HIS A 93 13.62 -15.72 -18.84
C HIS A 93 12.70 -14.83 -19.67
N THR A 94 12.14 -13.77 -19.05
CA THR A 94 11.21 -12.83 -19.67
C THR A 94 11.83 -11.45 -19.89
N THR A 95 13.16 -11.36 -19.97
CA THR A 95 13.88 -10.12 -20.27
C THR A 95 13.45 -9.61 -21.66
N GLY A 96 12.98 -8.35 -21.71
CA GLY A 96 12.47 -7.77 -22.95
C GLY A 96 10.94 -7.87 -23.15
N GLU A 97 10.21 -8.63 -22.34
CA GLU A 97 8.75 -8.76 -22.44
C GLU A 97 7.95 -7.57 -21.83
N GLY A 98 8.64 -6.47 -21.50
CA GLY A 98 8.02 -5.27 -20.96
C GLY A 98 8.08 -5.17 -19.43
N HIS A 99 7.27 -4.26 -18.87
CA HIS A 99 7.33 -3.96 -17.45
C HIS A 99 6.59 -5.00 -16.60
N LEU A 100 7.22 -5.47 -15.51
CA LEU A 100 6.58 -6.36 -14.54
C LEU A 100 5.37 -5.68 -13.88
N TYR A 101 5.53 -4.43 -13.43
CA TYR A 101 4.49 -3.64 -12.78
C TYR A 101 3.76 -2.72 -13.76
N GLN A 102 2.47 -2.43 -13.49
CA GLN A 102 1.63 -1.52 -14.31
C GLN A 102 2.19 -0.09 -14.41
N GLY A 103 3.13 0.24 -13.54
CA GLY A 103 3.76 1.54 -13.44
C GLY A 103 4.39 1.75 -12.07
N ARG A 104 4.59 3.02 -11.72
CA ARG A 104 5.08 3.35 -10.39
C ARG A 104 4.04 2.93 -9.34
N PHE A 105 4.48 2.52 -8.12
CA PHE A 105 3.61 2.24 -6.99
C PHE A 105 2.60 3.37 -6.74
N LYS A 106 1.44 3.08 -6.19
CA LYS A 106 0.49 4.05 -5.65
C LYS A 106 0.73 4.24 -4.17
N SER A 107 0.51 5.45 -3.68
CA SER A 107 0.56 5.77 -2.25
C SER A 107 -0.49 6.81 -1.90
N PHE A 108 -0.96 6.79 -0.67
CA PHE A 108 -1.73 7.87 -0.07
C PHE A 108 -1.48 7.95 1.44
N PRO A 109 -1.52 9.18 2.02
CA PRO A 109 -1.37 9.38 3.46
C PRO A 109 -2.57 8.82 4.22
N VAL A 110 -2.29 8.31 5.43
CA VAL A 110 -3.27 7.72 6.35
C VAL A 110 -3.16 8.42 7.70
N GLN A 111 -4.27 8.83 8.29
CA GLN A 111 -4.32 9.36 9.65
C GLN A 111 -3.99 8.27 10.67
N ASP A 112 -3.24 8.59 11.71
CA ASP A 112 -2.65 7.67 12.70
C ASP A 112 -3.58 7.28 13.86
N ASP A 113 -4.86 7.19 13.60
CA ASP A 113 -5.93 6.85 14.53
C ASP A 113 -6.70 5.58 14.08
N ASP A 114 -8.02 5.57 14.24
CA ASP A 114 -8.88 4.50 13.74
C ASP A 114 -8.80 4.31 12.22
N HIS A 115 -8.44 5.36 11.45
CA HIS A 115 -8.25 5.23 10.01
C HIS A 115 -7.04 4.36 9.69
N PHE A 116 -5.96 4.45 10.48
CA PHE A 116 -4.83 3.52 10.38
C PHE A 116 -5.27 2.07 10.61
N ARG A 117 -6.07 1.81 11.65
CA ARG A 117 -6.59 0.46 11.93
C ARG A 117 -7.48 -0.06 10.79
N ILE A 118 -8.31 0.80 10.19
CA ILE A 118 -9.15 0.45 9.03
C ILE A 118 -8.27 0.03 7.83
N VAL A 119 -7.20 0.78 7.57
CA VAL A 119 -6.27 0.45 6.47
C VAL A 119 -5.54 -0.85 6.75
N CYS A 120 -5.04 -1.08 7.98
CA CYS A 120 -4.40 -2.34 8.35
C CYS A 120 -5.38 -3.52 8.25
N THR A 121 -6.63 -3.36 8.73
CA THR A 121 -7.69 -4.37 8.54
C THR A 121 -7.90 -4.69 7.05
N TYR A 122 -7.97 -3.66 6.20
CA TYR A 122 -8.11 -3.85 4.75
C TYR A 122 -6.92 -4.61 4.16
N VAL A 123 -5.71 -4.26 4.53
CA VAL A 123 -4.47 -4.91 4.04
C VAL A 123 -4.44 -6.36 4.49
N GLU A 124 -4.57 -6.63 5.79
CA GLU A 124 -4.45 -7.96 6.37
C GLU A 124 -5.60 -8.91 5.96
N ARG A 125 -6.78 -8.35 5.62
CA ARG A 125 -7.93 -9.11 5.14
C ARG A 125 -7.88 -9.45 3.64
N ASN A 126 -6.94 -8.94 2.88
CA ASN A 126 -6.98 -9.00 1.40
C ASN A 126 -7.04 -10.43 0.86
N ALA A 127 -6.27 -11.36 1.45
CA ALA A 127 -6.27 -12.76 1.03
C ALA A 127 -7.61 -13.47 1.33
N LEU A 128 -8.17 -13.26 2.52
CA LEU A 128 -9.50 -13.75 2.87
C LEU A 128 -10.57 -13.16 1.96
N ALA A 129 -10.53 -11.85 1.69
CA ALA A 129 -11.47 -11.18 0.80
C ALA A 129 -11.37 -11.64 -0.67
N ALA A 130 -10.23 -12.20 -1.06
CA ALA A 130 -9.99 -12.80 -2.37
C ALA A 130 -10.30 -14.31 -2.43
N GLY A 131 -10.74 -14.91 -1.32
CA GLY A 131 -11.05 -16.35 -1.22
C GLY A 131 -9.82 -17.27 -1.30
N LEU A 132 -8.63 -16.76 -0.95
CA LEU A 132 -7.39 -17.55 -0.98
C LEU A 132 -7.20 -18.37 0.30
N VAL A 133 -7.81 -17.96 1.40
CA VAL A 133 -7.81 -18.61 2.70
C VAL A 133 -9.18 -18.50 3.35
N SER A 134 -9.48 -19.34 4.35
CA SER A 134 -10.72 -19.33 5.11
C SER A 134 -10.69 -18.33 6.27
N ARG A 135 -9.50 -18.05 6.82
CA ARG A 135 -9.25 -17.04 7.86
C ARG A 135 -8.05 -16.19 7.44
N ALA A 136 -8.05 -14.91 7.82
CA ALA A 136 -7.04 -13.97 7.38
C ALA A 136 -5.63 -14.30 7.90
N GLU A 137 -5.53 -14.82 9.12
CA GLU A 137 -4.30 -15.27 9.77
C GLU A 137 -3.67 -16.50 9.10
N ASP A 138 -4.43 -17.28 8.32
CA ASP A 138 -3.90 -18.46 7.60
C ASP A 138 -3.04 -18.05 6.38
N TRP A 139 -3.06 -16.77 6.00
CA TRP A 139 -2.27 -16.31 4.86
C TRP A 139 -0.82 -16.02 5.25
N ARG A 140 0.07 -16.99 5.05
CA ARG A 140 1.50 -16.93 5.42
C ARG A 140 2.22 -15.67 4.91
N TRP A 141 1.82 -15.13 3.78
CA TRP A 141 2.47 -14.00 3.11
C TRP A 141 1.89 -12.65 3.52
N GLY A 142 1.49 -12.53 4.78
CA GLY A 142 0.86 -11.34 5.35
C GLY A 142 1.34 -11.02 6.76
N SER A 143 1.24 -9.74 7.13
CA SER A 143 1.66 -9.25 8.45
C SER A 143 0.83 -9.82 9.60
N LEU A 144 -0.42 -10.22 9.37
CA LEU A 144 -1.24 -10.85 10.42
C LEU A 144 -0.69 -12.21 10.81
N TRP A 145 -0.35 -13.06 9.83
CA TRP A 145 0.32 -14.34 10.06
C TRP A 145 1.66 -14.15 10.78
N ASN A 146 2.49 -13.22 10.31
CA ASN A 146 3.75 -12.86 10.96
C ASN A 146 3.55 -12.48 12.44
N TRP A 147 2.53 -11.69 12.74
CA TRP A 147 2.23 -11.28 14.10
C TRP A 147 1.71 -12.43 14.98
N CYS A 148 0.93 -13.37 14.42
CA CYS A 148 0.40 -14.53 15.15
C CYS A 148 1.46 -15.60 15.41
N GLU A 149 2.24 -15.95 14.38
CA GLU A 149 3.19 -17.07 14.45
C GLU A 149 4.58 -16.66 14.94
N GLY A 150 4.95 -15.38 14.74
CA GLY A 150 6.26 -14.84 15.18
C GLY A 150 7.47 -15.41 14.43
N ASP A 151 7.26 -16.12 13.31
CA ASP A 151 8.30 -16.84 12.55
C ASP A 151 8.69 -16.15 11.23
N SER A 152 8.28 -14.90 11.03
CA SER A 152 8.64 -14.16 9.82
C SER A 152 9.95 -13.40 9.99
N THR A 153 10.76 -13.41 8.94
CA THR A 153 11.98 -12.61 8.86
C THR A 153 11.73 -11.12 8.65
N ILE A 154 10.51 -10.74 8.25
CA ILE A 154 10.13 -9.34 7.99
C ILE A 154 9.85 -8.62 9.32
N PRO A 155 10.67 -7.63 9.72
CA PRO A 155 10.46 -6.89 10.97
C PRO A 155 9.24 -5.97 10.84
N LEU A 156 8.35 -6.03 11.84
CA LEU A 156 7.22 -5.11 11.97
C LEU A 156 7.52 -4.08 13.06
N ALA A 157 7.34 -2.81 12.72
CA ALA A 157 7.45 -1.72 13.69
C ALA A 157 6.24 -1.72 14.66
N PRO A 158 6.42 -1.25 15.90
CA PRO A 158 5.32 -1.01 16.82
C PRO A 158 4.28 -0.06 16.20
N TRP A 159 3.01 -0.42 16.32
CA TRP A 159 1.92 0.39 15.77
C TRP A 159 1.74 1.68 16.55
N PRO A 160 1.46 2.81 15.90
CA PRO A 160 1.18 4.09 16.57
C PRO A 160 -0.12 4.02 17.40
N ALA A 161 -1.10 3.26 16.94
CA ALA A 161 -2.34 2.97 17.65
C ALA A 161 -2.38 1.46 17.93
N PRO A 162 -2.37 0.99 19.20
CA PRO A 162 -2.31 -0.43 19.52
C PRO A 162 -3.39 -1.25 18.82
N ARG A 163 -3.09 -2.50 18.52
CA ARG A 163 -4.11 -3.47 18.07
C ARG A 163 -5.16 -3.62 19.15
N LEU A 164 -6.42 -3.74 18.74
CA LEU A 164 -7.52 -4.03 19.66
C LEU A 164 -7.41 -5.47 20.16
N PRO A 165 -7.94 -5.79 21.36
CA PRO A 165 -7.90 -7.16 21.90
C PRO A 165 -8.41 -8.21 20.90
N GLU A 166 -9.51 -7.92 20.20
CA GLU A 166 -10.15 -8.82 19.23
C GLU A 166 -9.65 -8.56 17.78
N TRP A 167 -8.37 -8.23 17.61
CA TRP A 167 -7.85 -7.81 16.30
C TRP A 167 -8.05 -8.87 15.21
N ILE A 168 -7.77 -10.15 15.50
CA ILE A 168 -7.94 -11.26 14.56
C ILE A 168 -9.40 -11.36 14.11
N GLU A 169 -10.35 -11.35 15.04
CA GLU A 169 -11.78 -11.42 14.70
C GLU A 169 -12.20 -10.20 13.87
N ARG A 170 -11.72 -9.01 14.22
CA ARG A 170 -11.97 -7.79 13.45
C ARG A 170 -11.49 -7.93 12.00
N VAL A 171 -10.31 -8.48 11.77
CA VAL A 171 -9.77 -8.69 10.40
C VAL A 171 -10.61 -9.73 9.65
N ASN A 172 -11.11 -10.75 10.32
CA ASN A 172 -11.97 -11.77 9.70
C ASN A 172 -13.37 -11.27 9.35
N HIS A 173 -13.86 -10.21 10.01
CA HIS A 173 -15.13 -9.59 9.63
C HIS A 173 -14.98 -8.61 8.46
N PRO A 174 -16.00 -8.52 7.57
CA PRO A 174 -16.00 -7.53 6.50
C PRO A 174 -15.92 -6.10 7.05
N LEU A 175 -15.13 -5.26 6.40
CA LEU A 175 -15.15 -3.83 6.68
C LEU A 175 -16.54 -3.24 6.39
N ASP A 176 -16.95 -2.25 7.20
CA ASP A 176 -18.14 -1.46 6.90
C ASP A 176 -18.13 -0.96 5.44
N GLY A 177 -19.29 -1.06 4.79
CA GLY A 177 -19.42 -0.75 3.37
C GLY A 177 -19.07 0.70 3.02
N LYS A 178 -19.32 1.66 3.92
CA LYS A 178 -18.96 3.08 3.74
C LYS A 178 -17.44 3.27 3.85
N ALA A 179 -16.84 2.71 4.89
CA ALA A 179 -15.39 2.77 5.10
C ALA A 179 -14.64 2.11 3.93
N LYS A 180 -15.10 0.93 3.47
CA LYS A 180 -14.53 0.23 2.31
C LYS A 180 -14.59 1.08 1.04
N LYS A 181 -15.75 1.68 0.73
CA LYS A 181 -15.93 2.55 -0.45
C LYS A 181 -15.04 3.78 -0.38
N HIS A 182 -14.96 4.41 0.80
CA HIS A 182 -14.08 5.57 1.01
C HIS A 182 -12.61 5.19 0.80
N LEU A 183 -12.14 4.12 1.41
CA LEU A 183 -10.78 3.63 1.24
C LEU A 183 -10.46 3.29 -0.22
N GLN A 184 -11.35 2.59 -0.92
CA GLN A 184 -11.19 2.29 -2.34
C GLN A 184 -11.05 3.56 -3.20
N ARG A 185 -11.84 4.59 -2.90
CA ARG A 185 -11.72 5.90 -3.56
C ARG A 185 -10.34 6.52 -3.30
N CYS A 186 -9.82 6.45 -2.07
CA CYS A 186 -8.47 6.93 -1.74
C CYS A 186 -7.39 6.15 -2.50
N ILE A 187 -7.51 4.84 -2.61
CA ILE A 187 -6.61 3.99 -3.41
C ILE A 187 -6.61 4.39 -4.90
N GLU A 188 -7.78 4.68 -5.45
CA GLU A 188 -7.91 5.08 -6.87
C GLU A 188 -7.33 6.45 -7.15
N ARG A 189 -7.47 7.38 -6.22
CA ARG A 189 -7.16 8.80 -6.39
C ARG A 189 -5.81 9.20 -5.81
N SER A 190 -5.23 8.37 -4.95
CA SER A 190 -4.08 8.72 -4.09
C SER A 190 -4.39 9.92 -3.17
N SER A 191 -5.63 10.02 -2.68
CA SER A 191 -6.05 11.06 -1.75
C SER A 191 -5.84 10.63 -0.30
N PRO A 192 -5.57 11.57 0.63
CA PRO A 192 -5.46 11.24 2.05
C PRO A 192 -6.69 10.52 2.59
N PHE A 193 -6.50 9.60 3.53
CA PHE A 193 -7.54 8.83 4.22
C PHE A 193 -7.54 9.17 5.71
N GLY A 194 -8.57 9.88 6.16
CA GLY A 194 -8.72 10.39 7.52
C GLY A 194 -10.06 11.12 7.68
N ASP A 195 -10.23 11.82 8.79
CA ASP A 195 -11.33 12.75 8.94
C ASP A 195 -11.21 13.97 8.00
N GLN A 196 -12.33 14.68 7.80
CA GLN A 196 -12.41 15.75 6.80
C GLN A 196 -11.37 16.87 7.04
N ALA A 197 -11.22 17.31 8.28
CA ALA A 197 -10.30 18.38 8.64
C ALA A 197 -8.84 17.98 8.42
N TRP A 198 -8.48 16.77 8.83
CA TRP A 198 -7.14 16.20 8.61
C TRP A 198 -6.86 15.99 7.11
N VAL A 199 -7.83 15.49 6.34
CA VAL A 199 -7.70 15.29 4.88
C VAL A 199 -7.40 16.61 4.19
N GLU A 200 -8.14 17.69 4.51
CA GLU A 200 -7.95 19.00 3.90
C GLU A 200 -6.60 19.63 4.27
N SER A 201 -6.20 19.55 5.54
CA SER A 201 -4.92 20.08 6.01
C SER A 201 -3.75 19.30 5.41
N THR A 202 -3.84 17.97 5.38
CA THR A 202 -2.82 17.09 4.80
C THR A 202 -2.71 17.26 3.29
N ALA A 203 -3.84 17.40 2.59
CA ALA A 203 -3.83 17.64 1.15
C ALA A 203 -3.13 18.97 0.80
N ARG A 204 -3.38 20.05 1.56
CA ARG A 204 -2.67 21.34 1.39
C ARG A 204 -1.18 21.20 1.68
N ARG A 205 -0.81 20.61 2.80
CA ARG A 205 0.59 20.44 3.24
C ARG A 205 1.42 19.62 2.24
N LEU A 206 0.82 18.58 1.66
CA LEU A 206 1.49 17.63 0.76
C LEU A 206 1.22 17.91 -0.73
N SER A 207 0.57 19.03 -1.08
CA SER A 207 0.20 19.41 -2.46
C SER A 207 -0.64 18.34 -3.17
N LEU A 208 -1.61 17.76 -2.45
CA LEU A 208 -2.50 16.69 -2.92
C LEU A 208 -3.94 17.17 -3.20
N GLU A 209 -4.23 18.49 -3.20
CA GLU A 209 -5.59 19.04 -3.36
C GLU A 209 -6.25 18.56 -4.67
N SER A 210 -5.46 18.34 -5.70
CA SER A 210 -5.96 17.82 -6.98
C SER A 210 -6.59 16.43 -6.85
N THR A 211 -6.18 15.65 -5.83
CA THR A 211 -6.71 14.30 -5.56
C THR A 211 -8.11 14.33 -4.95
N LEU A 212 -8.50 15.43 -4.33
CA LEU A 212 -9.82 15.63 -3.70
C LEU A 212 -10.90 16.00 -4.71
N ARG A 213 -10.53 16.63 -5.83
CA ARG A 213 -11.47 17.08 -6.86
C ARG A 213 -12.17 15.90 -7.55
N SER A 214 -13.45 16.05 -7.90
CA SER A 214 -14.16 15.04 -8.71
C SER A 214 -13.50 14.87 -10.08
N ARG A 215 -13.48 13.64 -10.64
CA ARG A 215 -13.09 13.42 -12.02
C ARG A 215 -14.16 14.00 -12.94
N GLY A 216 -13.75 14.78 -13.92
CA GLY A 216 -14.64 15.34 -14.94
C GLY A 216 -13.97 16.50 -15.67
N ARG A 217 -14.50 16.83 -16.84
CA ARG A 217 -14.12 18.05 -17.56
C ARG A 217 -14.50 19.24 -16.68
N PRO A 218 -13.62 20.25 -16.44
CA PRO A 218 -13.99 21.48 -15.77
C PRO A 218 -15.29 22.05 -16.38
N ARG A 219 -16.27 22.44 -15.54
CA ARG A 219 -17.45 23.13 -16.05
C ARG A 219 -16.98 24.37 -16.79
N LYS A 220 -17.36 24.51 -18.06
CA LYS A 220 -17.18 25.77 -18.77
C LYS A 220 -18.03 26.79 -18.03
N PHE A 221 -17.41 27.86 -17.52
CA PHE A 221 -18.16 29.00 -17.04
C PHE A 221 -19.00 29.52 -18.21
N PRO A 222 -20.27 29.85 -18.00
CA PRO A 222 -21.04 30.58 -19.02
C PRO A 222 -20.26 31.85 -19.36
N GLN A 223 -19.93 32.03 -20.64
CA GLN A 223 -19.44 33.32 -21.07
C GLN A 223 -20.57 34.31 -20.81
N THR A 224 -20.38 35.22 -19.89
CA THR A 224 -21.23 36.40 -19.77
C THR A 224 -21.08 37.16 -21.07
N SER A 225 -22.07 37.03 -21.95
CA SER A 225 -22.25 37.89 -23.12
C SER A 225 -22.35 39.34 -22.63
N LYS A 226 -21.42 40.17 -23.12
CA LYS A 226 -21.52 41.62 -23.01
C LYS A 226 -22.59 42.09 -23.97
#